data_8ee3e8ec0bdfc91ebc6c9c322b56d7ea
#
_entry.id   8ee3e8ec0bdfc91ebc6c9c322b56d7ea
#
_cell.length_a   1.000
_cell.length_b   1.000
_cell.length_c   1.000
_cell.angle_alpha   90.00
_cell.angle_beta   90.00
_cell.angle_gamma   90.00
#
_symmetry.space_group_name_H-M   'P 1'
#
loop_
_entity.id
_entity.type
_entity.pdbx_description
1 polymer ?
#
loop_
_entity_poly.entity_id
_entity_poly.type
_entity_poly.pdbx_seq_one_letter_code
_entity_poly.pdbx_strand_id
1 'polypeptide(L)'
;PYQAYFGRYILFFLIGQTQTLITVLGDLFYVRIQCHNPFLFWLAGAVSSFVFTLFIYSLTVAFGNVGEALAIVVMVIQVAGAGGTFPIETLPQVYQSLYKYLPFPYGMNAMRETIGGIYQMNYWIYVGKLAIYLVVSLVIGLLIAIPFRKLNHVIEKSKENTEIMI
;
A
#
# COMPACT_ATOMS: atom_id res chain seq x y z
N PRO A 1 -22.94 -4.18 4.77
CA PRO A 1 -21.69 -3.55 5.22
C PRO A 1 -20.52 -3.90 4.29
N TYR A 2 -20.34 -5.18 3.89
CA TYR A 2 -19.26 -5.60 3.00
C TYR A 2 -19.36 -5.00 1.59
N GLN A 3 -20.56 -4.98 1.02
CA GLN A 3 -20.81 -4.37 -0.30
C GLN A 3 -20.47 -2.89 -0.34
N ALA A 4 -20.75 -2.15 0.72
CA ALA A 4 -20.41 -0.74 0.82
C ALA A 4 -18.88 -0.51 0.97
N TYR A 5 -18.17 -1.42 1.65
CA TYR A 5 -16.72 -1.39 1.75
C TYR A 5 -16.07 -1.58 0.38
N PHE A 6 -16.43 -2.67 -0.31
CA PHE A 6 -15.86 -2.96 -1.63
C PHE A 6 -16.32 -1.97 -2.70
N GLY A 7 -17.58 -1.52 -2.67
CA GLY A 7 -18.09 -0.54 -3.62
C GLY A 7 -17.34 0.80 -3.57
N ARG A 8 -16.99 1.27 -2.38
CA ARG A 8 -16.16 2.49 -2.23
C ARG A 8 -14.70 2.23 -2.59
N TYR A 9 -14.17 1.05 -2.27
CA TYR A 9 -12.79 0.69 -2.59
C TYR A 9 -12.54 0.62 -4.10
N ILE A 10 -13.52 0.18 -4.91
CA ILE A 10 -13.37 0.09 -6.37
C ILE A 10 -12.89 1.41 -6.98
N LEU A 11 -13.41 2.55 -6.51
CA LEU A 11 -12.98 3.85 -7.01
C LEU A 11 -11.49 4.10 -6.74
N PHE A 12 -11.03 3.85 -5.52
CA PHE A 12 -9.62 4.00 -5.14
C PHE A 12 -8.72 3.02 -5.90
N PHE A 13 -9.20 1.79 -6.10
CA PHE A 13 -8.52 0.79 -6.91
C PHE A 13 -8.33 1.27 -8.35
N LEU A 14 -9.38 1.78 -9.01
CA LEU A 14 -9.29 2.26 -10.38
C LEU A 14 -8.33 3.45 -10.51
N ILE A 15 -8.41 4.40 -9.58
CA ILE A 15 -7.48 5.54 -9.55
C ILE A 15 -6.04 5.06 -9.38
N GLY A 16 -5.78 4.16 -8.43
CA GLY A 16 -4.45 3.61 -8.18
C GLY A 16 -3.89 2.84 -9.37
N GLN A 17 -4.70 2.03 -10.05
CA GLN A 17 -4.29 1.30 -11.25
C GLN A 17 -4.02 2.24 -12.43
N THR A 18 -4.82 3.28 -12.60
CA THR A 18 -4.60 4.30 -13.64
C THR A 18 -3.30 5.06 -13.38
N GLN A 19 -3.02 5.48 -12.14
CA GLN A 19 -1.76 6.10 -11.76
C GLN A 19 -0.57 5.19 -12.05
N THR A 20 -0.66 3.92 -11.68
CA THR A 20 0.40 2.93 -11.94
C THR A 20 0.65 2.77 -13.43
N LEU A 21 -0.41 2.68 -14.23
CA LEU A 21 -0.28 2.56 -15.68
C LEU A 21 0.43 3.78 -16.29
N ILE A 22 0.04 4.99 -15.90
CA ILE A 22 0.66 6.23 -16.36
C ILE A 22 2.13 6.29 -15.94
N THR A 23 2.45 5.91 -14.71
CA THR A 23 3.83 5.90 -14.20
C THR A 23 4.68 4.91 -14.98
N VAL A 24 4.23 3.67 -15.14
CA VAL A 24 4.95 2.62 -15.87
C VAL A 24 5.16 3.01 -17.33
N LEU A 25 4.15 3.57 -17.99
CA LEU A 25 4.29 4.07 -19.36
C LEU A 25 5.28 5.24 -19.44
N GLY A 26 5.26 6.14 -18.47
CA GLY A 26 6.23 7.23 -18.34
C GLY A 26 7.66 6.71 -18.20
N ASP A 27 7.86 5.72 -17.34
CA ASP A 27 9.16 5.09 -17.11
C ASP A 27 9.69 4.40 -18.38
N LEU A 28 8.85 3.66 -19.10
CA LEU A 28 9.25 2.90 -20.27
C LEU A 28 9.43 3.80 -21.50
N PHE A 29 8.55 4.77 -21.74
CA PHE A 29 8.55 5.56 -22.99
C PHE A 29 9.26 6.91 -22.84
N TYR A 30 9.08 7.60 -21.71
CA TYR A 30 9.65 8.92 -21.49
C TYR A 30 11.04 8.84 -20.87
N VAL A 31 11.21 8.11 -19.76
CA VAL A 31 12.52 7.90 -19.11
C VAL A 31 13.36 6.87 -19.88
N ARG A 32 12.71 6.02 -20.69
CA ARG A 32 13.34 4.98 -21.51
C ARG A 32 14.17 4.00 -20.70
N ILE A 33 13.61 3.55 -19.56
CA ILE A 33 14.23 2.50 -18.76
C ILE A 33 14.34 1.23 -19.60
N GLN A 34 15.55 0.68 -19.70
CA GLN A 34 15.78 -0.61 -20.35
C GLN A 34 15.23 -1.71 -19.45
N CYS A 35 14.01 -2.17 -19.75
CA CYS A 35 13.35 -3.20 -19.01
C CYS A 35 13.30 -4.50 -19.81
N HIS A 36 13.80 -5.58 -19.21
CA HIS A 36 13.83 -6.89 -19.87
C HIS A 36 12.41 -7.46 -20.07
N ASN A 37 11.52 -7.26 -19.07
CA ASN A 37 10.14 -7.71 -19.11
C ASN A 37 9.16 -6.58 -18.74
N PRO A 38 8.74 -5.72 -19.70
CA PRO A 38 7.86 -4.58 -19.43
C PRO A 38 6.50 -4.98 -18.83
N PHE A 39 5.93 -6.11 -19.24
CA PHE A 39 4.67 -6.60 -18.71
C PHE A 39 4.77 -6.97 -17.23
N LEU A 40 5.84 -7.65 -16.83
CA LEU A 40 6.06 -8.01 -15.43
C LEU A 40 6.42 -6.79 -14.58
N PHE A 41 7.07 -5.79 -15.16
CA PHE A 41 7.30 -4.50 -14.52
C PHE A 41 5.98 -3.81 -14.19
N TRP A 42 5.07 -3.72 -15.16
CA TRP A 42 3.71 -3.20 -14.92
C TRP A 42 2.95 -4.04 -13.88
N LEU A 43 3.02 -5.37 -13.96
CA LEU A 43 2.32 -6.26 -13.03
C LEU A 43 2.80 -6.05 -11.58
N ALA A 44 4.12 -5.94 -11.36
CA ALA A 44 4.68 -5.62 -10.04
C ALA A 44 4.17 -4.28 -9.51
N GLY A 45 4.12 -3.25 -10.36
CA GLY A 45 3.54 -1.94 -10.02
C GLY A 45 2.06 -2.04 -9.69
N ALA A 46 1.28 -2.76 -10.49
CA ALA A 46 -0.15 -2.96 -10.29
C ALA A 46 -0.48 -3.68 -8.97
N VAL A 47 0.26 -4.75 -8.66
CA VAL A 47 0.12 -5.47 -7.39
C VAL A 47 0.52 -4.59 -6.21
N SER A 48 1.62 -3.86 -6.31
CA SER A 48 2.07 -2.92 -5.27
C SER A 48 1.01 -1.83 -5.03
N SER A 49 0.50 -1.21 -6.08
CA SER A 49 -0.56 -0.22 -6.00
C SER A 49 -1.82 -0.78 -5.33
N PHE A 50 -2.20 -2.00 -5.67
CA PHE A 50 -3.34 -2.68 -5.05
C PHE A 50 -3.12 -2.88 -3.54
N VAL A 51 -1.97 -3.38 -3.13
CA VAL A 51 -1.63 -3.59 -1.72
C VAL A 51 -1.67 -2.27 -0.95
N PHE A 52 -1.03 -1.21 -1.46
CA PHE A 52 -0.96 0.06 -0.76
C PHE A 52 -2.29 0.80 -0.70
N THR A 53 -3.04 0.87 -1.79
CA THR A 53 -4.35 1.51 -1.79
C THR A 53 -5.32 0.80 -0.85
N LEU A 54 -5.29 -0.54 -0.83
CA LEU A 54 -6.11 -1.32 0.08
C LEU A 54 -5.70 -1.12 1.55
N PHE A 55 -4.40 -1.08 1.83
CA PHE A 55 -3.88 -0.87 3.18
C PHE A 55 -4.27 0.50 3.73
N ILE A 56 -4.05 1.57 2.97
CA ILE A 56 -4.42 2.93 3.37
C ILE A 56 -5.94 3.04 3.54
N TYR A 57 -6.71 2.53 2.59
CA TYR A 57 -8.16 2.52 2.67
C TYR A 57 -8.67 1.77 3.90
N SER A 58 -8.10 0.61 4.20
CA SER A 58 -8.48 -0.18 5.37
C SER A 58 -8.19 0.54 6.69
N LEU A 59 -7.04 1.20 6.80
CA LEU A 59 -6.70 2.02 7.97
C LEU A 59 -7.64 3.22 8.13
N THR A 60 -7.91 3.93 7.03
CA THR A 60 -8.82 5.09 7.04
C THR A 60 -10.24 4.68 7.43
N VAL A 61 -10.75 3.59 6.89
CA VAL A 61 -12.10 3.10 7.22
C VAL A 61 -12.18 2.57 8.66
N ALA A 62 -11.08 1.97 9.18
CA ALA A 62 -11.03 1.45 10.53
C ALA A 62 -10.95 2.57 11.59
N PHE A 63 -10.08 3.56 11.39
CA PHE A 63 -9.70 4.53 12.42
C PHE A 63 -9.98 6.00 12.03
N GLY A 64 -10.62 6.26 10.87
CA GLY A 64 -10.92 7.62 10.41
C GLY A 64 -9.66 8.48 10.27
N ASN A 65 -9.69 9.72 10.74
CA ASN A 65 -8.58 10.68 10.64
C ASN A 65 -7.29 10.18 11.32
N VAL A 66 -7.41 9.38 12.39
CA VAL A 66 -6.25 8.75 13.04
C VAL A 66 -5.63 7.72 12.12
N GLY A 67 -6.45 6.95 11.37
CA GLY A 67 -5.99 5.99 10.37
C GLY A 67 -5.26 6.65 9.21
N GLU A 68 -5.72 7.82 8.76
CA GLU A 68 -5.04 8.62 7.73
C GLU A 68 -3.66 9.08 8.21
N ALA A 69 -3.59 9.65 9.41
CA ALA A 69 -2.32 10.08 10.00
C ALA A 69 -1.34 8.91 10.16
N LEU A 70 -1.83 7.76 10.65
CA LEU A 70 -1.03 6.54 10.78
C LEU A 70 -0.55 6.04 9.42
N ALA A 71 -1.40 6.05 8.39
CA ALA A 71 -1.04 5.64 7.04
C ALA A 71 0.09 6.52 6.48
N ILE A 72 0.03 7.84 6.68
CA ILE A 72 1.08 8.79 6.25
C ILE A 72 2.41 8.47 6.94
N VAL A 73 2.40 8.28 8.26
CA VAL A 73 3.62 7.96 9.04
C VAL A 73 4.22 6.64 8.55
N VAL A 74 3.40 5.60 8.37
CA VAL A 74 3.86 4.30 7.88
C VAL A 74 4.43 4.43 6.46
N MET A 75 3.79 5.21 5.58
CA MET A 75 4.30 5.43 4.22
C MET A 75 5.65 6.16 4.21
N VAL A 76 5.82 7.18 5.04
CA VAL A 76 7.11 7.89 5.17
C VAL A 76 8.21 6.93 5.63
N ILE A 77 7.94 6.11 6.64
CA ILE A 77 8.89 5.10 7.14
C ILE A 77 9.23 4.09 6.04
N GLN A 78 8.24 3.65 5.27
CA GLN A 78 8.44 2.70 4.17
C GLN A 78 9.32 3.27 3.06
N VAL A 79 9.06 4.49 2.63
CA VAL A 79 9.86 5.16 1.59
C VAL A 79 11.29 5.37 2.05
N ALA A 80 11.48 5.86 3.29
CA ALA A 80 12.80 6.08 3.86
C ALA A 80 13.57 4.76 4.09
N GLY A 81 12.88 3.72 4.54
CA GLY A 81 13.48 2.43 4.91
C GLY A 81 13.56 1.40 3.77
N ALA A 82 13.13 1.74 2.56
CA ALA A 82 13.06 0.77 1.45
C ALA A 82 14.39 0.52 0.72
N GLY A 83 15.44 1.29 1.02
CA GLY A 83 16.71 1.19 0.31
C GLY A 83 16.65 1.66 -1.15
N GLY A 84 15.69 2.54 -1.48
CA GLY A 84 15.51 3.08 -2.82
C GLY A 84 16.43 4.23 -3.14
N THR A 85 16.56 5.16 -2.19
CA THR A 85 17.42 6.36 -2.29
C THR A 85 18.82 6.09 -1.80
N PHE A 86 18.95 5.30 -0.74
CA PHE A 86 20.23 4.91 -0.14
C PHE A 86 20.30 3.40 0.06
N PRO A 87 21.47 2.77 -0.09
CA PRO A 87 21.63 1.35 0.26
C PRO A 87 21.19 1.08 1.68
N ILE A 88 20.48 -0.04 1.90
CA ILE A 88 19.92 -0.36 3.23
C ILE A 88 20.99 -0.49 4.31
N GLU A 89 22.19 -0.87 3.93
CA GLU A 89 23.35 -1.03 4.82
C GLU A 89 23.85 0.31 5.41
N THR A 90 23.55 1.43 4.75
CA THR A 90 23.92 2.77 5.21
C THR A 90 22.90 3.39 6.14
N LEU A 91 21.71 2.79 6.26
CA LEU A 91 20.64 3.28 7.11
C LEU A 91 20.81 2.83 8.57
N PRO A 92 20.25 3.56 9.55
CA PRO A 92 20.25 3.14 10.94
C PRO A 92 19.67 1.73 11.13
N GLN A 93 20.14 1.00 12.12
CA GLN A 93 19.75 -0.40 12.39
C GLN A 93 18.24 -0.60 12.52
N VAL A 94 17.51 0.41 12.98
CA VAL A 94 16.05 0.38 13.07
C VAL A 94 15.43 0.17 11.69
N TYR A 95 15.87 0.89 10.68
CA TYR A 95 15.37 0.74 9.30
C TYR A 95 15.79 -0.59 8.69
N GLN A 96 17.00 -1.06 8.95
CA GLN A 96 17.46 -2.38 8.49
C GLN A 96 16.63 -3.52 9.08
N SER A 97 16.20 -3.39 10.33
CA SER A 97 15.34 -4.35 10.99
C SER A 97 13.91 -4.30 10.44
N LEU A 98 13.38 -3.11 10.21
CA LEU A 98 12.03 -2.90 9.66
C LEU A 98 11.91 -3.30 8.19
N TYR A 99 12.99 -3.22 7.41
CA TYR A 99 13.02 -3.55 5.98
C TYR A 99 12.35 -4.89 5.65
N LYS A 100 12.58 -5.90 6.48
CA LYS A 100 12.05 -7.26 6.28
C LYS A 100 10.53 -7.34 6.47
N TYR A 101 9.95 -6.40 7.20
CA TYR A 101 8.54 -6.39 7.59
C TYR A 101 7.70 -5.38 6.79
N LEU A 102 8.33 -4.60 5.90
CA LEU A 102 7.64 -3.58 5.12
C LEU A 102 7.31 -4.11 3.72
N PRO A 103 6.11 -3.85 3.17
CA PRO A 103 5.73 -4.29 1.83
C PRO A 103 6.44 -3.52 0.70
N PHE A 104 6.82 -2.26 0.92
CA PHE A 104 7.42 -1.40 -0.10
C PHE A 104 8.72 -1.98 -0.69
N PRO A 105 9.67 -2.50 0.11
CA PRO A 105 10.88 -3.14 -0.42
C PRO A 105 10.60 -4.30 -1.37
N TYR A 106 9.55 -5.08 -1.11
CA TYR A 106 9.21 -6.22 -1.96
C TYR A 106 8.66 -5.77 -3.32
N GLY A 107 7.83 -4.72 -3.35
CA GLY A 107 7.37 -4.11 -4.61
C GLY A 107 8.53 -3.57 -5.43
N MET A 108 9.44 -2.84 -4.79
CA MET A 108 10.61 -2.27 -5.44
C MET A 108 11.57 -3.35 -5.96
N ASN A 109 11.82 -4.39 -5.19
CA ASN A 109 12.69 -5.50 -5.61
C ASN A 109 12.05 -6.30 -6.74
N ALA A 110 10.74 -6.53 -6.73
CA ALA A 110 10.03 -7.15 -7.85
C ALA A 110 10.21 -6.35 -9.15
N MET A 111 10.08 -5.02 -9.09
CA MET A 111 10.33 -4.15 -10.25
C MET A 111 11.80 -4.19 -10.69
N ARG A 112 12.75 -4.20 -9.77
CA ARG A 112 14.19 -4.32 -10.09
C ARG A 112 14.53 -5.60 -10.82
N GLU A 113 13.95 -6.73 -10.43
CA GLU A 113 14.13 -8.03 -11.11
C GLU A 113 13.69 -7.97 -12.58
N THR A 114 12.67 -7.20 -12.90
CA THR A 114 12.19 -7.06 -14.29
C THR A 114 13.08 -6.17 -15.15
N ILE A 115 13.84 -5.26 -14.53
CA ILE A 115 14.80 -4.38 -15.21
C ILE A 115 16.11 -5.13 -15.49
N GLY A 116 16.68 -5.75 -14.47
CA GLY A 116 17.97 -6.44 -14.54
C GLY A 116 17.94 -7.84 -15.13
N GLY A 117 16.75 -8.38 -15.39
CA GLY A 117 16.52 -9.79 -15.73
C GLY A 117 16.12 -10.61 -14.49
N ILE A 118 15.12 -11.46 -14.69
CA ILE A 118 14.55 -12.26 -13.58
C ILE A 118 15.56 -13.35 -13.21
N TYR A 119 16.04 -13.29 -11.98
CA TYR A 119 16.90 -14.32 -11.43
C TYR A 119 16.06 -15.40 -10.72
N GLN A 120 16.05 -16.60 -11.25
CA GLN A 120 15.29 -17.75 -10.71
C GLN A 120 13.82 -17.41 -10.42
N MET A 121 13.37 -17.65 -9.18
CA MET A 121 12.00 -17.40 -8.71
C MET A 121 11.84 -16.13 -7.86
N ASN A 122 12.87 -15.28 -7.80
CA ASN A 122 12.88 -14.12 -6.90
C ASN A 122 11.70 -13.17 -7.14
N TYR A 123 11.40 -12.89 -8.40
CA TYR A 123 10.25 -12.06 -8.77
C TYR A 123 8.94 -12.57 -8.14
N TRP A 124 8.66 -13.86 -8.31
CA TRP A 124 7.43 -14.46 -7.80
C TRP A 124 7.40 -14.56 -6.27
N ILE A 125 8.57 -14.70 -5.64
CA ILE A 125 8.69 -14.66 -4.18
C ILE A 125 8.33 -13.26 -3.67
N TYR A 126 8.81 -12.19 -4.31
CA TYR A 126 8.47 -10.82 -3.93
C TYR A 126 6.99 -10.51 -4.15
N VAL A 127 6.43 -10.89 -5.29
CA VAL A 127 4.99 -10.75 -5.57
C VAL A 127 4.15 -11.56 -4.58
N GLY A 128 4.58 -12.78 -4.24
CA GLY A 128 3.93 -13.61 -3.23
C GLY A 128 3.93 -12.97 -1.84
N LYS A 129 5.02 -12.34 -1.44
CA LYS A 129 5.09 -11.56 -0.19
C LYS A 129 4.14 -10.37 -0.21
N LEU A 130 4.04 -9.65 -1.33
CA LEU A 130 3.04 -8.58 -1.50
C LEU A 130 1.61 -9.12 -1.36
N ALA A 131 1.30 -10.29 -1.88
CA ALA A 131 -0.01 -10.92 -1.73
C ALA A 131 -0.36 -11.22 -0.26
N ILE A 132 0.63 -11.56 0.58
CA ILE A 132 0.43 -11.73 2.02
C ILE A 132 0.00 -10.40 2.65
N TYR A 133 0.64 -9.29 2.32
CA TYR A 133 0.23 -7.96 2.80
C TYR A 133 -1.16 -7.55 2.32
N LEU A 134 -1.56 -7.97 1.13
CA LEU A 134 -2.92 -7.76 0.63
C LEU A 134 -3.93 -8.48 1.54
N VAL A 135 -3.67 -9.73 1.92
CA VAL A 135 -4.52 -10.49 2.86
C VAL A 135 -4.56 -9.80 4.23
N VAL A 136 -3.42 -9.36 4.74
CA VAL A 136 -3.33 -8.62 6.02
C VAL A 136 -4.16 -7.34 5.96
N SER A 137 -4.07 -6.58 4.86
CA SER A 137 -4.85 -5.35 4.65
C SER A 137 -6.36 -5.62 4.60
N LEU A 138 -6.78 -6.72 3.97
CA LEU A 138 -8.18 -7.16 3.95
C LEU A 138 -8.67 -7.54 5.35
N VAL A 139 -7.85 -8.27 6.12
CA VAL A 139 -8.18 -8.65 7.50
C VAL A 139 -8.38 -7.39 8.36
N ILE A 140 -7.48 -6.42 8.27
CA ILE A 140 -7.62 -5.13 8.97
C ILE A 140 -8.92 -4.43 8.54
N GLY A 141 -9.17 -4.33 7.22
CA GLY A 141 -10.36 -3.66 6.70
C GLY A 141 -11.67 -4.33 7.07
N LEU A 142 -11.74 -5.66 7.01
CA LEU A 142 -12.99 -6.40 7.22
C LEU A 142 -13.26 -6.70 8.70
N LEU A 143 -12.23 -7.09 9.46
CA LEU A 143 -12.41 -7.50 10.86
C LEU A 143 -12.38 -6.30 11.83
N ILE A 144 -11.56 -5.28 11.55
CA ILE A 144 -11.40 -4.12 12.43
C ILE A 144 -12.33 -2.99 12.02
N ALA A 145 -12.41 -2.67 10.72
CA ALA A 145 -13.19 -1.53 10.24
C ALA A 145 -14.69 -1.69 10.49
N ILE A 146 -15.23 -2.90 10.40
CA ILE A 146 -16.68 -3.13 10.55
C ILE A 146 -17.17 -2.90 11.99
N PRO A 147 -16.56 -3.48 13.04
CA PRO A 147 -16.97 -3.22 14.42
C PRO A 147 -16.66 -1.78 14.88
N PHE A 148 -15.51 -1.21 14.50
CA PHE A 148 -15.13 0.16 14.87
C PHE A 148 -16.01 1.23 14.23
N ARG A 149 -16.56 0.98 13.07
CA ARG A 149 -17.51 1.88 12.42
C ARG A 149 -18.79 2.08 13.23
N LYS A 150 -19.26 1.05 13.93
CA LYS A 150 -20.38 1.18 14.87
C LYS A 150 -20.01 2.06 16.07
N LEU A 151 -18.78 1.91 16.56
CA LEU A 151 -18.29 2.68 17.70
C LEU A 151 -18.09 4.16 17.33
N ASN A 152 -17.49 4.45 16.18
CA ASN A 152 -17.32 5.81 15.70
C ASN A 152 -18.64 6.52 15.45
N HIS A 153 -19.66 5.84 14.92
CA HIS A 153 -21.00 6.41 14.74
C HIS A 153 -21.67 6.76 16.09
N VAL A 154 -21.42 5.97 17.13
CA VAL A 154 -21.91 6.26 18.49
C VAL A 154 -21.19 7.47 19.09
N ILE A 155 -19.88 7.58 18.86
CA ILE A 155 -19.05 8.70 19.33
C ILE A 155 -19.43 10.01 18.61
N GLU A 156 -19.64 9.98 17.29
CA GLU A 156 -20.09 11.14 16.51
C GLU A 156 -21.48 11.60 16.98
N LYS A 157 -22.40 10.68 17.16
CA LYS A 157 -23.75 11.00 17.66
C LYS A 157 -23.73 11.56 19.09
N SER A 158 -22.77 11.13 19.90
CA SER A 158 -22.57 11.67 21.25
C SER A 158 -21.99 13.08 21.21
N LYS A 159 -21.11 13.40 20.24
CA LYS A 159 -20.59 14.75 20.03
C LYS A 159 -21.66 15.72 19.53
N GLU A 160 -22.45 15.33 18.53
CA GLU A 160 -23.59 16.13 18.06
C GLU A 160 -24.58 16.47 19.19
N ASN A 161 -24.88 15.50 20.03
CA ASN A 161 -25.78 15.75 21.18
C ASN A 161 -25.16 16.68 22.23
N THR A 162 -23.84 16.80 22.31
CA THR A 162 -23.13 17.68 23.23
C THR A 162 -23.02 19.11 22.69
N GLU A 163 -22.87 19.26 21.35
CA GLU A 163 -22.83 20.57 20.67
C GLU A 163 -24.21 21.25 20.60
N ILE A 164 -25.31 20.48 20.67
CA ILE A 164 -26.67 21.02 20.68
C ILE A 164 -27.06 21.54 22.09
N MET A 165 -26.29 21.20 23.13
CA MET A 165 -26.56 21.64 24.53
C MET A 165 -25.71 22.84 24.97
N ILE A 166 -24.98 23.48 24.06
CA ILE A 166 -24.29 24.75 24.28
C ILE A 166 -24.89 25.82 23.37
#